data_b0860aa3b0107d560cfb8bc6eac9fbdd
#
_entry.id   b0860aa3b0107d560cfb8bc6eac9fbdd
#
_cell.length_a   1.000
_cell.length_b   1.000
_cell.length_c   1.000
_cell.angle_alpha   90.00
_cell.angle_beta   90.00
_cell.angle_gamma   90.00
#
_symmetry.space_group_name_H-M   'P 1'
#
loop_
_entity.id
_entity.type
_entity.pdbx_description
1 polymer ?
#
loop_
_entity_poly.entity_id
_entity_poly.type
_entity_poly.pdbx_seq_one_letter_code
_entity_poly.pdbx_strand_id
1 'polypeptide(L)'
;STLLAMVGNFVFILPIYFLFKAAPGKDFYQLSTECFGKFGKVAAAFYGLYFLLMASYYLGFFVLFMSNVMEPYVSLELIALCVAIVACYAAWKGTETIARTATVLTIVVVAGLVFIIAALIPKINLLNYLPFFDEGPDQALKGTALLLSRSSGLAVLLLVLPKTKGRRKPGFILWNILIVFLMVATLFVIVGAMGSYLNYQLFPVYS
;
A
#
# COMPACT_ATOMS: atom_id res chain seq x y z
N SER A 1 -17.39 2.01 1.11
CA SER A 1 -16.37 1.04 0.57
C SER A 1 -15.07 1.10 1.35
N THR A 2 -14.45 2.28 1.58
CA THR A 2 -13.12 2.41 2.21
C THR A 2 -13.07 1.87 3.65
N LEU A 3 -14.06 2.17 4.49
CA LEU A 3 -14.13 1.65 5.86
C LEU A 3 -14.27 0.13 5.90
N LEU A 4 -15.08 -0.44 5.00
CA LEU A 4 -15.22 -1.90 4.87
C LEU A 4 -13.92 -2.57 4.43
N ALA A 5 -13.20 -1.97 3.48
CA ALA A 5 -11.90 -2.46 3.04
C ALA A 5 -10.86 -2.42 4.16
N MET A 6 -10.92 -1.43 5.04
CA MET A 6 -10.05 -1.33 6.22
C MET A 6 -10.29 -2.44 7.22
N VAL A 7 -11.56 -2.73 7.52
CA VAL A 7 -11.92 -3.88 8.37
C VAL A 7 -11.42 -5.18 7.74
N GLY A 8 -11.60 -5.34 6.43
CA GLY A 8 -11.07 -6.47 5.68
C GLY A 8 -9.54 -6.61 5.80
N ASN A 9 -8.80 -5.51 5.75
CA ASN A 9 -7.34 -5.51 5.92
C ASN A 9 -6.91 -6.03 7.30
N PHE A 10 -7.62 -5.66 8.36
CA PHE A 10 -7.35 -6.22 9.69
C PHE A 10 -7.54 -7.74 9.71
N VAL A 11 -8.55 -8.26 9.01
CA VAL A 11 -8.78 -9.71 8.88
C VAL A 11 -7.60 -10.39 8.17
N PHE A 12 -7.04 -9.80 7.12
CA PHE A 12 -5.85 -10.33 6.43
C PHE A 12 -4.57 -10.26 7.25
N ILE A 13 -4.43 -9.28 8.15
CA ILE A 13 -3.26 -9.15 9.03
C ILE A 13 -3.29 -10.18 10.16
N LEU A 14 -4.48 -10.59 10.63
CA LEU A 14 -4.62 -11.53 11.74
C LEU A 14 -3.89 -12.86 11.53
N PRO A 15 -4.02 -13.58 10.40
CA PRO A 15 -3.29 -14.83 10.17
C PRO A 15 -1.78 -14.61 10.22
N ILE A 16 -1.28 -13.52 9.64
CA ILE A 16 0.13 -13.16 9.65
C ILE A 16 0.62 -12.96 11.09
N TYR A 17 -0.15 -12.23 11.89
CA TYR A 17 0.18 -11.99 13.29
C TYR A 17 0.23 -13.30 14.11
N PHE A 18 -0.77 -14.18 13.95
CA PHE A 18 -0.81 -15.46 14.64
C PHE A 18 0.34 -16.38 14.24
N LEU A 19 0.69 -16.41 12.95
CA LEU A 19 1.79 -17.19 12.42
C LEU A 19 3.12 -16.79 13.09
N PHE A 20 3.40 -15.50 13.19
CA PHE A 20 4.61 -15.00 13.84
C PHE A 20 4.60 -15.12 15.37
N LYS A 21 3.43 -15.16 15.98
CA LYS A 21 3.32 -15.46 17.41
C LYS A 21 3.65 -16.93 17.70
N ALA A 22 3.29 -17.82 16.79
CA ALA A 22 3.53 -19.26 16.92
C ALA A 22 5.00 -19.63 16.64
N ALA A 23 5.68 -18.92 15.72
CA ALA A 23 7.05 -19.23 15.31
C ALA A 23 7.93 -17.96 15.25
N PRO A 24 8.32 -17.40 16.39
CA PRO A 24 9.09 -16.17 16.44
C PRO A 24 10.49 -16.36 15.85
N GLY A 25 10.86 -15.48 14.91
CA GLY A 25 12.21 -15.42 14.33
C GLY A 25 12.47 -16.35 13.15
N LYS A 26 11.49 -17.15 12.73
CA LYS A 26 11.62 -18.01 11.56
C LYS A 26 11.17 -17.28 10.30
N ASP A 27 11.96 -17.38 9.23
CA ASP A 27 11.59 -16.88 7.91
C ASP A 27 10.47 -17.75 7.30
N PHE A 28 9.71 -17.16 6.37
CA PHE A 28 8.62 -17.88 5.70
C PHE A 28 9.09 -19.18 5.02
N TYR A 29 10.30 -19.18 4.45
CA TYR A 29 10.90 -20.38 3.85
C TYR A 29 11.12 -21.48 4.89
N GLN A 30 11.68 -21.15 6.04
CA GLN A 30 11.92 -22.11 7.13
C GLN A 30 10.61 -22.67 7.65
N LEU A 31 9.62 -21.79 7.87
CA LEU A 31 8.32 -22.19 8.38
C LEU A 31 7.59 -23.11 7.41
N SER A 32 7.58 -22.79 6.11
CA SER A 32 6.93 -23.60 5.09
C SER A 32 7.62 -24.96 4.93
N THR A 33 8.95 -25.02 5.03
CA THR A 33 9.69 -26.29 4.93
C THR A 33 9.53 -27.17 6.16
N GLU A 34 9.42 -26.59 7.35
CA GLU A 34 9.13 -27.34 8.57
C GLU A 34 7.69 -27.91 8.58
N CYS A 35 6.70 -27.13 8.12
CA CYS A 35 5.31 -27.59 8.11
C CYS A 35 5.00 -28.59 6.98
N PHE A 36 5.57 -28.37 5.79
CA PHE A 36 5.20 -29.09 4.56
C PHE A 36 6.35 -29.87 3.92
N GLY A 37 7.54 -29.92 4.53
CA GLY A 37 8.70 -30.64 4.01
C GLY A 37 9.07 -30.19 2.57
N LYS A 38 9.14 -31.16 1.64
CA LYS A 38 9.48 -30.88 0.23
C LYS A 38 8.47 -29.95 -0.47
N PHE A 39 7.20 -30.04 -0.13
CA PHE A 39 6.16 -29.14 -0.66
C PHE A 39 6.32 -27.69 -0.17
N GLY A 40 6.93 -27.48 1.00
CA GLY A 40 7.24 -26.15 1.51
C GLY A 40 8.22 -25.37 0.63
N LYS A 41 9.16 -26.05 -0.04
CA LYS A 41 10.07 -25.43 -1.02
C LYS A 41 9.32 -24.92 -2.25
N VAL A 42 8.36 -25.70 -2.73
CA VAL A 42 7.51 -25.32 -3.87
C VAL A 42 6.64 -24.13 -3.50
N ALA A 43 6.02 -24.13 -2.32
CA ALA A 43 5.24 -23.00 -1.81
C ALA A 43 6.10 -21.72 -1.69
N ALA A 44 7.32 -21.83 -1.20
CA ALA A 44 8.25 -20.71 -1.12
C ALA A 44 8.64 -20.17 -2.51
N ALA A 45 8.81 -21.04 -3.52
CA ALA A 45 9.08 -20.63 -4.89
C ALA A 45 7.89 -19.86 -5.51
N PHE A 46 6.66 -20.36 -5.32
CA PHE A 46 5.44 -19.64 -5.73
C PHE A 46 5.30 -18.28 -5.04
N TYR A 47 5.67 -18.21 -3.77
CA TYR A 47 5.66 -16.95 -3.03
C TYR A 47 6.70 -15.96 -3.59
N GLY A 48 7.89 -16.44 -3.98
CA GLY A 48 8.88 -15.64 -4.69
C GLY A 48 8.37 -15.11 -6.03
N LEU A 49 7.72 -15.98 -6.83
CA LEU A 49 7.10 -15.59 -8.09
C LEU A 49 5.98 -14.55 -7.89
N TYR A 50 5.16 -14.72 -6.86
CA TYR A 50 4.15 -13.73 -6.49
C TYR A 50 4.76 -12.35 -6.22
N PHE A 51 5.87 -12.26 -5.49
CA PHE A 51 6.54 -10.97 -5.25
C PHE A 51 7.15 -10.37 -6.52
N LEU A 52 7.64 -11.19 -7.42
CA LEU A 52 8.16 -10.72 -8.70
C LEU A 52 7.04 -10.10 -9.56
N LEU A 53 5.88 -10.75 -9.61
CA LEU A 53 4.69 -10.22 -10.29
C LEU A 53 4.20 -8.92 -9.62
N MET A 54 4.17 -8.87 -8.29
CA MET A 54 3.81 -7.66 -7.55
C MET A 54 4.79 -6.51 -7.81
N ALA A 55 6.09 -6.79 -7.82
CA ALA A 55 7.10 -5.77 -8.11
C ALA A 55 6.93 -5.22 -9.53
N SER A 56 6.68 -6.09 -10.51
CA SER A 56 6.41 -5.68 -11.89
C SER A 56 5.14 -4.82 -12.00
N TYR A 57 4.09 -5.18 -11.28
CA TYR A 57 2.85 -4.41 -11.24
C TYR A 57 3.07 -3.00 -10.66
N TYR A 58 3.74 -2.90 -9.50
CA TYR A 58 4.01 -1.59 -8.88
C TYR A 58 4.98 -0.75 -9.72
N LEU A 59 5.97 -1.37 -10.37
CA LEU A 59 6.85 -0.68 -11.29
C LEU A 59 6.07 -0.10 -12.46
N GLY A 60 5.21 -0.89 -13.10
CA GLY A 60 4.36 -0.43 -14.21
C GLY A 60 3.45 0.72 -13.79
N PHE A 61 2.81 0.61 -12.61
CA PHE A 61 1.97 1.69 -12.10
C PHE A 61 2.76 2.97 -11.81
N PHE A 62 3.96 2.85 -11.24
CA PHE A 62 4.84 3.99 -10.99
C PHE A 62 5.31 4.65 -12.29
N VAL A 63 5.68 3.87 -13.30
CA VAL A 63 6.10 4.37 -14.61
C VAL A 63 4.95 5.14 -15.29
N LEU A 64 3.73 4.59 -15.27
CA LEU A 64 2.54 5.28 -15.79
C LEU A 64 2.26 6.58 -15.04
N PHE A 65 2.41 6.58 -13.71
CA PHE A 65 2.25 7.78 -12.91
C PHE A 65 3.27 8.86 -13.30
N MET A 66 4.54 8.51 -13.36
CA MET A 66 5.62 9.43 -13.71
C MET A 66 5.43 10.03 -15.12
N SER A 67 5.08 9.19 -16.10
CA SER A 67 4.86 9.62 -17.48
C SER A 67 3.65 10.55 -17.64
N ASN A 68 2.55 10.28 -16.91
CA ASN A 68 1.33 11.08 -17.08
C ASN A 68 1.32 12.38 -16.26
N VAL A 69 2.06 12.42 -15.14
CA VAL A 69 1.95 13.52 -14.17
C VAL A 69 3.19 14.39 -14.11
N MET A 70 4.38 13.77 -14.17
CA MET A 70 5.64 14.51 -13.93
C MET A 70 6.44 14.76 -15.21
N GLU A 71 6.65 13.71 -16.02
CA GLU A 71 7.58 13.77 -17.15
C GLU A 71 6.98 13.12 -18.41
N PRO A 72 6.03 13.79 -19.09
CA PRO A 72 5.35 13.22 -20.26
C PRO A 72 6.27 13.05 -21.48
N TYR A 73 7.44 13.66 -21.50
CA TYR A 73 8.37 13.62 -22.63
C TYR A 73 9.47 12.55 -22.48
N VAL A 74 9.56 11.89 -21.31
CA VAL A 74 10.55 10.84 -21.06
C VAL A 74 9.98 9.49 -21.45
N SER A 75 10.79 8.64 -22.10
CA SER A 75 10.35 7.30 -22.48
C SER A 75 10.06 6.42 -21.27
N LEU A 76 9.01 5.61 -21.36
CA LEU A 76 8.58 4.70 -20.27
C LEU A 76 9.69 3.72 -19.88
N GLU A 77 10.46 3.25 -20.88
CA GLU A 77 11.55 2.31 -20.69
C GLU A 77 12.68 2.93 -19.85
N LEU A 78 13.01 4.20 -20.10
CA LEU A 78 14.04 4.90 -19.34
C LEU A 78 13.64 5.05 -17.87
N ILE A 79 12.40 5.45 -17.61
CA ILE A 79 11.87 5.56 -16.25
C ILE A 79 11.92 4.20 -15.55
N ALA A 80 11.44 3.14 -16.24
CA ALA A 80 11.45 1.78 -15.70
C ALA A 80 12.86 1.29 -15.37
N LEU A 81 13.83 1.55 -16.27
CA LEU A 81 15.22 1.16 -16.09
C LEU A 81 15.85 1.87 -14.88
N CYS A 82 15.67 3.17 -14.76
CA CYS A 82 16.21 3.93 -13.63
C CYS A 82 15.67 3.41 -12.29
N VAL A 83 14.35 3.18 -12.20
CA VAL A 83 13.73 2.67 -10.97
C VAL A 83 14.20 1.24 -10.67
N ALA A 84 14.31 0.37 -11.69
CA ALA A 84 14.82 -0.99 -11.52
C ALA A 84 16.25 -1.00 -11.00
N ILE A 85 17.15 -0.16 -11.53
CA ILE A 85 18.53 -0.05 -11.05
C ILE A 85 18.57 0.37 -9.57
N VAL A 86 17.80 1.39 -9.19
CA VAL A 86 17.71 1.85 -7.79
C VAL A 86 17.16 0.75 -6.89
N ALA A 87 16.13 0.03 -7.34
CA ALA A 87 15.55 -1.08 -6.57
C ALA A 87 16.54 -2.24 -6.38
N CYS A 88 17.28 -2.62 -7.43
CA CYS A 88 18.34 -3.62 -7.35
C CYS A 88 19.46 -3.20 -6.39
N TYR A 89 19.88 -1.94 -6.46
CA TYR A 89 20.89 -1.41 -5.55
C TYR A 89 20.41 -1.44 -4.09
N ALA A 90 19.15 -1.01 -3.83
CA ALA A 90 18.56 -1.07 -2.51
C ALA A 90 18.46 -2.50 -1.98
N ALA A 91 18.07 -3.46 -2.82
CA ALA A 91 18.02 -4.87 -2.48
C ALA A 91 19.40 -5.43 -2.12
N TRP A 92 20.43 -5.03 -2.84
CA TRP A 92 21.82 -5.42 -2.54
C TRP A 92 22.31 -4.88 -1.19
N LYS A 93 21.95 -3.63 -0.85
CA LYS A 93 22.29 -3.03 0.44
C LYS A 93 21.56 -3.66 1.64
N GLY A 94 20.52 -4.43 1.37
CA GLY A 94 19.80 -5.21 2.37
C GLY A 94 18.59 -4.52 2.99
N THR A 95 17.83 -5.32 3.73
CA THR A 95 16.52 -4.93 4.28
C THR A 95 16.58 -3.78 5.29
N GLU A 96 17.69 -3.61 6.00
CA GLU A 96 17.85 -2.51 6.96
C GLU A 96 17.93 -1.15 6.26
N THR A 97 18.69 -1.06 5.15
CA THR A 97 18.79 0.16 4.34
C THR A 97 17.43 0.52 3.75
N ILE A 98 16.71 -0.48 3.21
CA ILE A 98 15.35 -0.30 2.68
C ILE A 98 14.42 0.25 3.78
N ALA A 99 14.46 -0.33 4.99
CA ALA A 99 13.61 0.11 6.09
C ALA A 99 13.92 1.56 6.53
N ARG A 100 15.18 1.93 6.62
CA ARG A 100 15.59 3.31 6.96
C ARG A 100 15.14 4.32 5.90
N THR A 101 15.35 4.01 4.63
CA THR A 101 14.90 4.86 3.51
C THR A 101 13.37 4.96 3.49
N ALA A 102 12.66 3.85 3.67
CA ALA A 102 11.21 3.83 3.75
C ALA A 102 10.68 4.71 4.90
N THR A 103 11.36 4.73 6.04
CA THR A 103 10.97 5.59 7.18
C THR A 103 11.05 7.06 6.81
N VAL A 104 12.15 7.49 6.18
CA VAL A 104 12.33 8.89 5.74
C VAL A 104 11.27 9.26 4.71
N LEU A 105 11.07 8.41 3.69
CA LEU A 105 10.05 8.62 2.66
C LEU A 105 8.64 8.71 3.25
N THR A 106 8.35 7.87 4.24
CA THR A 106 7.05 7.90 4.91
C THR A 106 6.79 9.22 5.62
N ILE A 107 7.80 9.78 6.30
CA ILE A 107 7.67 11.10 6.95
C ILE A 107 7.36 12.17 5.90
N VAL A 108 8.07 12.16 4.76
CA VAL A 108 7.84 13.11 3.66
C VAL A 108 6.43 12.96 3.09
N VAL A 109 5.99 11.73 2.85
CA VAL A 109 4.64 11.46 2.32
C VAL A 109 3.56 11.91 3.31
N VAL A 110 3.71 11.61 4.60
CA VAL A 110 2.76 12.04 5.64
C VAL A 110 2.70 13.56 5.73
N ALA A 111 3.85 14.24 5.70
CA ALA A 111 3.89 15.70 5.69
C ALA A 111 3.21 16.28 4.45
N GLY A 112 3.44 15.69 3.27
CA GLY A 112 2.77 16.09 2.02
C GLY A 112 1.25 15.90 2.09
N LEU A 113 0.77 14.77 2.62
CA LEU A 113 -0.67 14.54 2.81
C LEU A 113 -1.31 15.55 3.76
N VAL A 114 -0.67 15.83 4.88
CA VAL A 114 -1.14 16.85 5.84
C VAL A 114 -1.19 18.23 5.17
N PHE A 115 -0.20 18.58 4.36
CA PHE A 115 -0.18 19.82 3.61
C PHE A 115 -1.33 19.90 2.59
N ILE A 116 -1.56 18.83 1.83
CA ILE A 116 -2.67 18.74 0.85
C ILE A 116 -4.02 18.89 1.57
N ILE A 117 -4.22 18.18 2.68
CA ILE A 117 -5.44 18.30 3.49
C ILE A 117 -5.65 19.75 3.91
N ALA A 118 -4.61 20.38 4.50
CA ALA A 118 -4.70 21.76 4.96
C ALA A 118 -5.02 22.75 3.82
N ALA A 119 -4.41 22.56 2.66
CA ALA A 119 -4.62 23.41 1.48
C ALA A 119 -6.02 23.28 0.87
N LEU A 120 -6.63 22.11 0.96
CA LEU A 120 -7.95 21.84 0.35
C LEU A 120 -9.11 22.10 1.30
N ILE A 121 -8.92 22.15 2.62
CA ILE A 121 -9.98 22.44 3.61
C ILE A 121 -10.82 23.69 3.22
N PRO A 122 -10.22 24.82 2.83
CA PRO A 122 -10.99 26.02 2.48
C PRO A 122 -11.86 25.87 1.21
N LYS A 123 -11.55 24.86 0.38
CA LYS A 123 -12.23 24.60 -0.90
C LYS A 123 -13.36 23.57 -0.78
N ILE A 124 -13.60 23.03 0.41
CA ILE A 124 -14.63 22.02 0.63
C ILE A 124 -16.01 22.63 0.42
N ASN A 125 -16.78 22.02 -0.49
CA ASN A 125 -18.20 22.30 -0.66
C ASN A 125 -19.00 21.10 -0.18
N LEU A 126 -19.82 21.30 0.84
CA LEU A 126 -20.63 20.23 1.42
C LEU A 126 -21.66 19.63 0.46
N LEU A 127 -22.07 20.39 -0.56
CA LEU A 127 -22.96 19.89 -1.61
C LEU A 127 -22.33 18.78 -2.46
N ASN A 128 -21.01 18.73 -2.54
CA ASN A 128 -20.30 17.68 -3.28
C ASN A 128 -20.42 16.29 -2.67
N TYR A 129 -20.92 16.20 -1.44
CA TYR A 129 -21.17 14.90 -0.78
C TYR A 129 -22.58 14.36 -1.04
N LEU A 130 -23.45 15.12 -1.68
CA LEU A 130 -24.82 14.70 -2.00
C LEU A 130 -24.90 14.19 -3.44
N PRO A 131 -25.59 13.06 -3.70
CA PRO A 131 -26.27 12.17 -2.74
C PRO A 131 -25.30 11.12 -2.13
N PHE A 132 -25.40 10.88 -0.84
CA PHE A 132 -24.49 10.02 -0.06
C PHE A 132 -24.54 8.52 -0.44
N PHE A 133 -25.62 8.04 -1.07
CA PHE A 133 -25.87 6.61 -1.34
C PHE A 133 -26.52 6.36 -2.70
N ASP A 134 -26.20 7.15 -3.72
CA ASP A 134 -26.79 7.04 -5.05
C ASP A 134 -26.41 5.73 -5.77
N GLU A 135 -25.24 5.23 -5.45
CA GLU A 135 -24.68 4.03 -6.04
C GLU A 135 -24.94 2.81 -5.14
N GLY A 136 -26.02 2.19 -5.14
CA GLY A 136 -26.45 1.03 -4.35
C GLY A 136 -25.37 0.14 -3.68
N PRO A 137 -25.74 -0.80 -2.81
CA PRO A 137 -24.80 -1.60 -2.02
C PRO A 137 -23.82 -2.42 -2.89
N ASP A 138 -24.20 -2.76 -4.11
CA ASP A 138 -23.36 -3.54 -5.04
C ASP A 138 -22.10 -2.78 -5.47
N GLN A 139 -22.18 -1.49 -5.70
CA GLN A 139 -21.00 -0.68 -6.04
C GLN A 139 -20.08 -0.47 -4.82
N ALA A 140 -20.66 -0.34 -3.63
CA ALA A 140 -19.89 -0.29 -2.39
C ALA A 140 -19.10 -1.59 -2.18
N LEU A 141 -19.69 -2.75 -2.47
CA LEU A 141 -19.02 -4.05 -2.40
C LEU A 141 -17.92 -4.19 -3.45
N LYS A 142 -18.17 -3.81 -4.71
CA LYS A 142 -17.15 -3.80 -5.77
C LYS A 142 -15.96 -2.90 -5.41
N GLY A 143 -16.22 -1.68 -4.95
CA GLY A 143 -15.18 -0.77 -4.48
C GLY A 143 -14.38 -1.32 -3.29
N THR A 144 -15.05 -2.01 -2.37
CA THR A 144 -14.39 -2.69 -1.24
C THR A 144 -13.49 -3.83 -1.72
N ALA A 145 -13.97 -4.67 -2.63
CA ALA A 145 -13.19 -5.78 -3.21
C ALA A 145 -11.96 -5.25 -3.96
N LEU A 146 -12.11 -4.16 -4.72
CA LEU A 146 -11.01 -3.52 -5.43
C LEU A 146 -9.94 -2.93 -4.47
N LEU A 147 -10.35 -2.31 -3.38
CA LEU A 147 -9.43 -1.81 -2.36
C LEU A 147 -8.74 -2.95 -1.62
N LEU A 148 -9.44 -4.05 -1.34
CA LEU A 148 -8.86 -5.26 -0.73
C LEU A 148 -7.85 -5.93 -1.65
N SER A 149 -8.10 -6.00 -2.95
CA SER A 149 -7.13 -6.54 -3.91
C SER A 149 -5.82 -5.75 -3.94
N ARG A 150 -5.87 -4.44 -3.75
CA ARG A 150 -4.69 -3.58 -3.64
C ARG A 150 -3.92 -3.77 -2.32
N SER A 151 -4.53 -4.37 -1.32
CA SER A 151 -3.90 -4.69 -0.02
C SER A 151 -2.98 -5.92 -0.06
N SER A 152 -2.80 -6.52 -1.22
CA SER A 152 -1.89 -7.65 -1.47
C SER A 152 -0.43 -7.36 -1.04
N GLY A 153 -0.02 -6.08 -1.01
CA GLY A 153 1.26 -5.65 -0.45
C GLY A 153 1.47 -6.01 1.04
N LEU A 154 0.41 -6.30 1.79
CA LEU A 154 0.52 -6.80 3.18
C LEU A 154 1.29 -8.12 3.28
N ALA A 155 1.35 -8.92 2.21
CA ALA A 155 2.16 -10.12 2.15
C ALA A 155 3.65 -9.84 2.41
N VAL A 156 4.15 -8.63 2.12
CA VAL A 156 5.53 -8.22 2.45
C VAL A 156 5.83 -8.30 3.94
N LEU A 157 4.82 -8.17 4.79
CA LEU A 157 4.98 -8.32 6.24
C LEU A 157 5.53 -9.71 6.62
N LEU A 158 5.21 -10.75 5.85
CA LEU A 158 5.76 -12.09 6.05
C LEU A 158 7.30 -12.16 5.89
N LEU A 159 7.88 -11.27 5.09
CA LEU A 159 9.33 -11.18 4.90
C LEU A 159 10.02 -10.27 5.91
N VAL A 160 9.34 -9.20 6.33
CA VAL A 160 9.96 -8.13 7.14
C VAL A 160 9.80 -8.42 8.64
N LEU A 161 8.65 -8.93 9.09
CA LEU A 161 8.37 -9.17 10.51
C LEU A 161 9.38 -10.08 11.22
N PRO A 162 9.88 -11.19 10.61
CA PRO A 162 10.89 -12.04 11.26
C PRO A 162 12.19 -11.29 11.59
N LYS A 163 12.55 -10.32 10.74
CA LYS A 163 13.80 -9.54 10.85
C LYS A 163 13.70 -8.37 11.83
N THR A 164 12.50 -8.05 12.31
CA THR A 164 12.29 -6.92 13.23
C THR A 164 12.59 -7.32 14.67
N LYS A 165 13.44 -6.53 15.35
CA LYS A 165 13.76 -6.68 16.78
C LYS A 165 13.01 -5.59 17.57
N GLY A 166 12.42 -5.93 18.73
CA GLY A 166 11.84 -4.95 19.66
C GLY A 166 10.38 -5.19 20.07
N ARG A 167 9.80 -4.27 20.85
CA ARG A 167 8.40 -4.30 21.32
C ARG A 167 7.46 -3.95 20.16
N ARG A 168 6.81 -4.96 19.57
CA ARG A 168 6.09 -4.89 18.29
C ARG A 168 4.64 -4.42 18.37
N LYS A 169 3.98 -4.59 19.53
CA LYS A 169 2.52 -4.53 19.62
C LYS A 169 1.88 -3.14 19.54
N PRO A 170 2.26 -2.14 20.37
CA PRO A 170 1.50 -0.88 20.37
C PRO A 170 1.79 -0.02 19.14
N GLY A 171 3.03 0.02 18.66
CA GLY A 171 3.41 0.86 17.52
C GLY A 171 2.79 0.43 16.20
N PHE A 172 2.64 -0.89 15.97
CA PHE A 172 2.03 -1.41 14.74
C PHE A 172 0.54 -1.06 14.64
N ILE A 173 -0.20 -1.21 15.74
CA ILE A 173 -1.63 -0.87 15.79
C ILE A 173 -1.82 0.63 15.61
N LEU A 174 -1.06 1.44 16.37
CA LEU A 174 -1.14 2.91 16.29
C LEU A 174 -0.82 3.40 14.87
N TRP A 175 0.20 2.82 14.24
CA TRP A 175 0.59 3.14 12.88
C TRP A 175 -0.52 2.85 11.85
N ASN A 176 -1.15 1.68 11.97
CA ASN A 176 -2.26 1.32 11.09
C ASN A 176 -3.45 2.28 11.28
N ILE A 177 -3.80 2.62 12.52
CA ILE A 177 -4.87 3.58 12.80
C ILE A 177 -4.55 4.95 12.18
N LEU A 178 -3.30 5.41 12.32
CA LEU A 178 -2.85 6.69 11.76
C LEU A 178 -2.98 6.72 10.23
N ILE A 179 -2.49 5.68 9.53
CA ILE A 179 -2.59 5.58 8.06
C ILE A 179 -4.05 5.55 7.63
N VAL A 180 -4.88 4.77 8.30
CA VAL A 180 -6.31 4.69 8.06
C VAL A 180 -6.96 6.07 8.17
N PHE A 181 -6.68 6.78 9.27
CA PHE A 181 -7.21 8.11 9.51
C PHE A 181 -6.78 9.10 8.42
N LEU A 182 -5.49 9.10 8.06
CA LEU A 182 -4.97 9.97 7.01
C LEU A 182 -5.59 9.66 5.64
N MET A 183 -5.77 8.38 5.29
CA MET A 183 -6.41 8.00 4.03
C MET A 183 -7.88 8.45 3.97
N VAL A 184 -8.64 8.23 5.06
CA VAL A 184 -10.05 8.67 5.12
C VAL A 184 -10.14 10.19 5.05
N ALA A 185 -9.30 10.91 5.79
CA ALA A 185 -9.27 12.36 5.79
C ALA A 185 -8.92 12.90 4.40
N THR A 186 -7.92 12.32 3.72
CA THR A 186 -7.52 12.72 2.37
C THR A 186 -8.66 12.50 1.37
N LEU A 187 -9.29 11.32 1.38
CA LEU A 187 -10.42 11.03 0.50
C LEU A 187 -11.59 11.97 0.77
N PHE A 188 -11.91 12.21 2.04
CA PHE A 188 -12.98 13.12 2.42
C PHE A 188 -12.72 14.52 1.84
N VAL A 189 -11.53 15.06 2.03
CA VAL A 189 -11.19 16.41 1.57
C VAL A 189 -11.16 16.50 0.05
N ILE A 190 -10.64 15.49 -0.65
CA ILE A 190 -10.60 15.45 -2.11
C ILE A 190 -12.01 15.41 -2.69
N VAL A 191 -12.88 14.55 -2.18
CA VAL A 191 -14.29 14.48 -2.62
C VAL A 191 -15.00 15.81 -2.39
N GLY A 192 -14.80 16.43 -1.23
CA GLY A 192 -15.41 17.72 -0.91
C GLY A 192 -14.91 18.87 -1.79
N ALA A 193 -13.65 18.86 -2.19
CA ALA A 193 -13.05 19.91 -3.01
C ALA A 193 -13.35 19.74 -4.51
N MET A 194 -13.33 18.52 -5.03
CA MET A 194 -13.41 18.23 -6.47
C MET A 194 -14.81 17.80 -6.94
N GLY A 195 -15.64 17.22 -6.05
CA GLY A 195 -16.99 16.78 -6.40
C GLY A 195 -17.02 15.82 -7.60
N SER A 196 -17.93 16.06 -8.55
CA SER A 196 -18.10 15.23 -9.76
C SER A 196 -16.89 15.25 -10.70
N TYR A 197 -16.02 16.25 -10.61
CA TYR A 197 -14.80 16.36 -11.41
C TYR A 197 -13.83 15.19 -11.15
N LEU A 198 -13.92 14.59 -9.97
CA LEU A 198 -13.12 13.42 -9.57
C LEU A 198 -13.27 12.22 -10.50
N ASN A 199 -14.44 12.05 -11.13
CA ASN A 199 -14.72 10.93 -12.03
C ASN A 199 -13.95 11.01 -13.37
N TYR A 200 -13.45 12.18 -13.73
CA TYR A 200 -12.71 12.42 -14.97
C TYR A 200 -11.20 12.41 -14.80
N GLN A 201 -10.70 12.30 -13.55
CA GLN A 201 -9.28 12.35 -13.25
C GLN A 201 -8.71 10.99 -12.93
N LEU A 202 -7.63 10.58 -13.64
CA LEU A 202 -6.88 9.36 -13.33
C LEU A 202 -6.10 9.49 -12.02
N PHE A 203 -5.62 10.69 -11.70
CA PHE A 203 -4.82 11.00 -10.53
C PHE A 203 -5.30 12.30 -9.85
N PRO A 204 -6.42 12.27 -9.12
CA PRO A 204 -7.07 13.49 -8.61
C PRO A 204 -6.25 14.29 -7.59
N VAL A 205 -5.24 13.69 -6.99
CA VAL A 205 -4.36 14.36 -6.01
C VAL A 205 -3.38 15.32 -6.69
N TYR A 206 -3.13 15.14 -7.99
CA TYR A 206 -2.12 15.88 -8.77
C TYR A 206 -2.72 16.82 -9.83
N SER A 207 -4.03 16.89 -9.94
CA SER A 207 -4.76 17.84 -10.80
C SER A 207 -5.18 19.07 -10.01
#